data_7f508a635b56cfa9075add3d7c68144b
#
_entry.id   7f508a635b56cfa9075add3d7c68144b
#
_cell.length_a   1.000
_cell.length_b   1.000
_cell.length_c   1.000
_cell.angle_alpha   90.00
_cell.angle_beta   90.00
_cell.angle_gamma   90.00
#
_symmetry.space_group_name_H-M   'P 1'
#
loop_
_entity.id
_entity.type
_entity.pdbx_description
1 polymer ?
#
loop_
_entity_poly.entity_id
_entity_poly.type
_entity_poly.pdbx_seq_one_letter_code
_entity_poly.pdbx_strand_id
1 'polypeptide(L)'
;MMLYRLGSHSELFKRNTYKLEVVGIKNMELRLLRYFLTVAKEQSFTKAAEQLHITQPTLSRQMAAFEEELGVILFIRSGKKISLTEEGILLKRRANISIRHNKNIRYKIDV
;
A
#
# COMPACT_ATOMS: atom_id res chain seq x y z
N MET A 1 -9.26 17.40 20.98
CA MET A 1 -9.19 16.61 21.63
C MET A 1 -9.42 15.37 21.07
N MET A 2 -10.48 14.99 20.85
CA MET A 2 -10.58 13.84 20.26
C MET A 2 -10.01 13.79 18.97
N LEU A 3 -9.92 14.90 18.34
CA LEU A 3 -9.32 14.95 17.10
C LEU A 3 -7.93 14.49 17.11
N TYR A 4 -7.15 14.87 18.10
CA TYR A 4 -5.80 14.46 18.01
C TYR A 4 -5.65 13.01 18.30
N ARG A 5 -6.59 12.44 19.00
CA ARG A 5 -6.49 11.06 19.19
C ARG A 5 -6.75 10.38 17.91
N LEU A 6 -7.70 10.88 17.17
CA LEU A 6 -8.00 10.30 15.90
C LEU A 6 -6.94 10.64 14.91
N GLY A 7 -6.14 11.66 15.19
CA GLY A 7 -5.12 12.09 14.27
C GLY A 7 -3.89 11.21 14.23
N SER A 8 -3.80 10.25 15.10
CA SER A 8 -2.67 9.36 15.07
C SER A 8 -2.74 8.53 13.79
N HIS A 9 -1.70 8.58 12.99
CA HIS A 9 -1.66 7.81 11.77
C HIS A 9 -1.78 6.32 12.06
N SER A 10 -1.14 5.86 13.13
CA SER A 10 -1.21 4.45 13.48
C SER A 10 -2.61 4.02 13.82
N GLU A 11 -3.34 4.85 14.56
CA GLU A 11 -4.70 4.50 14.94
C GLU A 11 -5.60 4.47 13.72
N LEU A 12 -5.47 5.47 12.86
CA LEU A 12 -6.27 5.54 11.67
C LEU A 12 -5.98 4.38 10.76
N PHE A 13 -4.71 4.06 10.60
CA PHE A 13 -4.31 2.95 9.74
C PHE A 13 -4.80 1.62 10.28
N LYS A 14 -4.79 1.43 11.59
CA LYS A 14 -5.25 0.19 12.17
C LYS A 14 -6.73 -0.05 11.87
N ARG A 15 -7.53 1.01 11.89
CA ARG A 15 -8.93 0.86 11.57
C ARG A 15 -9.12 0.50 10.10
N ASN A 16 -8.33 1.12 9.23
CA ASN A 16 -8.43 0.81 7.82
C ASN A 16 -7.96 -0.60 7.54
N THR A 17 -6.91 -1.04 8.24
CA THR A 17 -6.39 -2.38 8.06
C THR A 17 -7.41 -3.41 8.52
N TYR A 18 -8.09 -3.13 9.63
CA TYR A 18 -9.12 -4.02 10.12
C TYR A 18 -10.23 -4.15 9.08
N LYS A 19 -10.58 -3.02 8.44
CA LYS A 19 -11.59 -3.04 7.41
C LYS A 19 -11.16 -3.94 6.26
N LEU A 20 -9.89 -3.88 5.88
CA LEU A 20 -9.39 -4.74 4.83
C LEU A 20 -9.52 -6.21 5.19
N GLU A 21 -9.31 -6.55 6.45
CA GLU A 21 -9.40 -7.93 6.88
C GLU A 21 -10.84 -8.42 6.95
N VAL A 22 -11.71 -7.59 7.48
CA VAL A 22 -13.10 -7.99 7.68
C VAL A 22 -13.90 -8.00 6.39
N VAL A 23 -13.78 -6.93 5.62
CA VAL A 23 -14.51 -6.84 4.38
C VAL A 23 -13.77 -7.51 3.26
N GLY A 24 -12.50 -7.72 3.48
CA GLY A 24 -11.69 -8.40 2.49
C GLY A 24 -10.99 -7.42 1.59
N ILE A 25 -9.83 -7.84 1.16
CA ILE A 25 -9.03 -7.02 0.30
C ILE A 25 -9.71 -6.79 -1.04
N LYS A 26 -10.73 -7.58 -1.35
CA LYS A 26 -11.45 -7.41 -2.59
C LYS A 26 -12.25 -6.13 -2.65
N ASN A 27 -12.44 -5.46 -1.51
CA ASN A 27 -13.09 -4.18 -1.51
C ASN A 27 -12.08 -3.05 -1.69
N MET A 28 -10.81 -3.38 -1.73
CA MET A 28 -9.77 -2.41 -2.00
C MET A 28 -9.50 -2.44 -3.50
N GLU A 29 -9.00 -1.32 -4.02
CA GLU A 29 -8.55 -1.29 -5.40
C GLU A 29 -7.34 -2.21 -5.51
N LEU A 30 -7.51 -3.39 -6.05
CA LEU A 30 -6.41 -4.33 -6.18
C LEU A 30 -5.27 -3.78 -7.02
N ARG A 31 -5.59 -2.91 -7.98
CA ARG A 31 -4.57 -2.29 -8.80
C ARG A 31 -3.63 -1.45 -7.94
N LEU A 32 -4.18 -0.70 -6.99
CA LEU A 32 -3.35 0.13 -6.11
C LEU A 32 -2.50 -0.72 -5.18
N LEU A 33 -3.05 -1.83 -4.70
CA LEU A 33 -2.30 -2.73 -3.85
C LEU A 33 -1.15 -3.36 -4.63
N ARG A 34 -1.40 -3.73 -5.89
CA ARG A 34 -0.37 -4.27 -6.74
C ARG A 34 0.74 -3.25 -6.97
N TYR A 35 0.35 -1.99 -7.19
CA TYR A 35 1.33 -0.91 -7.37
C TYR A 35 2.18 -0.77 -6.11
N PHE A 36 1.52 -0.75 -4.94
CA PHE A 36 2.21 -0.61 -3.68
C PHE A 36 3.23 -1.75 -3.48
N LEU A 37 2.80 -2.98 -3.72
CA LEU A 37 3.68 -4.12 -3.51
C LEU A 37 4.85 -4.11 -4.49
N THR A 38 4.63 -3.63 -5.70
CA THR A 38 5.70 -3.56 -6.69
C THR A 38 6.73 -2.51 -6.29
N VAL A 39 6.29 -1.33 -5.81
CA VAL A 39 7.22 -0.31 -5.34
C VAL A 39 8.01 -0.82 -4.15
N ALA A 40 7.34 -1.52 -3.24
CA ALA A 40 8.01 -2.07 -2.07
C ALA A 40 9.08 -3.07 -2.46
N LYS A 41 8.79 -3.90 -3.45
CA LYS A 41 9.72 -4.90 -3.91
C LYS A 41 10.90 -4.28 -4.63
N GLU A 42 10.64 -3.34 -5.55
CA GLU A 42 11.69 -2.74 -6.34
C GLU A 42 12.49 -1.68 -5.59
N GLN A 43 11.91 -1.14 -4.53
CA GLN A 43 12.53 -0.06 -3.76
C GLN A 43 12.86 1.13 -4.63
N SER A 44 12.06 1.35 -5.67
CA SER A 44 12.27 2.40 -6.64
C SER A 44 10.98 2.65 -7.39
N PHE A 45 10.54 3.89 -7.46
CA PHE A 45 9.35 4.23 -8.22
C PHE A 45 9.61 4.08 -9.72
N THR A 46 10.83 4.41 -10.15
CA THR A 46 11.17 4.29 -11.56
C THR A 46 11.13 2.83 -12.02
N LYS A 47 11.79 1.96 -11.26
CA LYS A 47 11.82 0.55 -11.62
C LYS A 47 10.45 -0.09 -11.51
N ALA A 48 9.69 0.30 -10.50
CA ALA A 48 8.34 -0.23 -10.33
C ALA A 48 7.46 0.19 -11.50
N ALA A 49 7.56 1.45 -11.94
CA ALA A 49 6.78 1.92 -13.07
C ALA A 49 7.10 1.14 -14.33
N GLU A 50 8.39 0.82 -14.52
CA GLU A 50 8.79 0.01 -15.66
C GLU A 50 8.16 -1.38 -15.59
N GLN A 51 8.19 -2.00 -14.42
CA GLN A 51 7.59 -3.30 -14.24
C GLN A 51 6.09 -3.28 -14.50
N LEU A 52 5.45 -2.17 -14.12
CA LEU A 52 4.01 -2.05 -14.23
C LEU A 52 3.56 -1.51 -15.58
N HIS A 53 4.51 -1.12 -16.42
CA HIS A 53 4.23 -0.57 -17.75
C HIS A 53 3.39 0.71 -17.67
N ILE A 54 3.73 1.56 -16.70
CA ILE A 54 3.11 2.87 -16.58
C ILE A 54 4.23 3.89 -16.37
N THR A 55 3.88 5.16 -16.45
CA THR A 55 4.88 6.20 -16.26
C THR A 55 5.12 6.42 -14.78
N GLN A 56 6.31 6.88 -14.43
CA GLN A 56 6.66 7.12 -13.05
C GLN A 56 5.76 8.20 -12.42
N PRO A 57 5.47 9.33 -13.11
CA PRO A 57 4.55 10.31 -12.51
C PRO A 57 3.17 9.75 -12.22
N THR A 58 2.68 8.86 -13.09
CA THR A 58 1.38 8.24 -12.85
C THR A 58 1.45 7.38 -11.59
N LEU A 59 2.49 6.57 -11.46
CA LEU A 59 2.63 5.72 -10.28
C LEU A 59 2.75 6.56 -9.02
N SER A 60 3.54 7.63 -9.06
CA SER A 60 3.69 8.49 -7.90
C SER A 60 2.37 9.11 -7.47
N ARG A 61 1.58 9.58 -8.43
CA ARG A 61 0.29 10.18 -8.11
C ARG A 61 -0.67 9.15 -7.53
N GLN A 62 -0.67 7.95 -8.10
CA GLN A 62 -1.55 6.90 -7.62
C GLN A 62 -1.20 6.50 -6.20
N MET A 63 0.09 6.43 -5.90
CA MET A 63 0.50 6.05 -4.56
C MET A 63 0.24 7.17 -3.55
N ALA A 64 0.40 8.42 -3.96
CA ALA A 64 0.06 9.54 -3.09
C ALA A 64 -1.43 9.53 -2.75
N ALA A 65 -2.27 9.26 -3.74
CA ALA A 65 -3.71 9.19 -3.52
C ALA A 65 -4.05 8.02 -2.61
N PHE A 66 -3.36 6.90 -2.77
CA PHE A 66 -3.56 5.73 -1.94
C PHE A 66 -3.21 6.03 -0.48
N GLU A 67 -2.07 6.70 -0.27
CA GLU A 67 -1.67 7.11 1.07
C GLU A 67 -2.70 8.04 1.70
N GLU A 68 -3.20 8.96 0.91
CA GLU A 68 -4.19 9.90 1.40
C GLU A 68 -5.48 9.19 1.78
N GLU A 69 -5.90 8.25 0.97
CA GLU A 69 -7.11 7.49 1.24
C GLU A 69 -6.99 6.69 2.52
N LEU A 70 -5.82 6.11 2.74
CA LEU A 70 -5.58 5.32 3.95
C LEU A 70 -5.29 6.19 5.17
N GLY A 71 -4.92 7.45 4.95
CA GLY A 71 -4.61 8.35 6.04
C GLY A 71 -3.25 8.14 6.65
N VAL A 72 -2.33 7.52 5.93
CA VAL A 72 -0.98 7.26 6.43
C VAL A 72 0.03 7.41 5.30
N ILE A 73 1.29 7.56 5.69
CA ILE A 73 2.39 7.57 4.73
C ILE A 73 2.93 6.15 4.69
N LEU A 74 3.09 5.61 3.52
CA LEU A 74 3.55 4.25 3.35
C LEU A 74 5.02 4.16 2.98
N PHE A 75 5.55 5.19 2.33
CA PHE A 75 6.91 5.15 1.80
C PHE A 75 7.79 6.22 2.39
N ILE A 76 9.05 5.87 2.63
CA ILE A 76 10.09 6.82 3.01
C ILE A 76 10.86 7.10 1.75
N ARG A 77 10.86 8.36 1.33
CA ARG A 77 11.44 8.75 0.04
C ARG A 77 12.74 9.51 0.16
N SER A 78 13.49 9.27 1.21
CA SER A 78 14.77 9.93 1.35
C SER A 78 15.88 9.00 0.89
N GLY A 79 16.95 9.58 0.38
CA GLY A 79 18.06 8.79 -0.12
C GLY A 79 17.76 8.20 -1.49
N LYS A 80 18.53 7.23 -1.88
CA LYS A 80 18.41 6.64 -3.21
C LYS A 80 17.38 5.55 -3.30
N LYS A 81 17.08 4.90 -2.19
CA LYS A 81 16.12 3.82 -2.20
C LYS A 81 14.85 4.21 -1.50
N ILE A 82 13.75 3.71 -2.01
CA ILE A 82 12.47 3.85 -1.35
C ILE A 82 12.37 2.75 -0.32
N SER A 83 11.99 3.09 0.90
CA SER A 83 11.74 2.07 1.92
C SER A 83 10.35 2.28 2.49
N LEU A 84 9.91 1.36 3.32
CA LEU A 84 8.56 1.42 3.87
C LEU A 84 8.56 2.02 5.26
N THR A 85 7.51 2.79 5.55
CA THR A 85 7.26 3.22 6.91
C THR A 85 6.78 2.01 7.71
N GLU A 86 6.55 2.22 8.99
CA GLU A 86 5.99 1.19 9.84
C GLU A 86 4.62 0.77 9.30
N GLU A 87 3.82 1.75 8.89
CA GLU A 87 2.51 1.47 8.32
C GLU A 87 2.63 0.71 6.99
N GLY A 88 3.65 1.05 6.20
CA GLY A 88 3.87 0.34 4.94
C GLY A 88 4.25 -1.11 5.18
N ILE A 89 5.07 -1.36 6.19
CA ILE A 89 5.44 -2.73 6.54
C ILE A 89 4.21 -3.51 6.98
N LEU A 90 3.35 -2.87 7.75
CA LEU A 90 2.13 -3.52 8.22
C LEU A 90 1.21 -3.86 7.06
N LEU A 91 1.03 -2.92 6.13
CA LEU A 91 0.18 -3.17 4.98
C LEU A 91 0.74 -4.31 4.13
N LYS A 92 2.04 -4.32 3.93
CA LYS A 92 2.66 -5.38 3.15
C LYS A 92 2.43 -6.74 3.79
N ARG A 93 2.57 -6.82 5.10
CA ARG A 93 2.35 -8.07 5.81
C ARG A 93 0.91 -8.53 5.68
N ARG A 94 -0.05 -7.60 5.85
CA ARG A 94 -1.45 -7.95 5.74
C ARG A 94 -1.81 -8.39 4.33
N ALA A 95 -1.24 -7.70 3.35
CA ALA A 95 -1.49 -8.05 1.96
C ALA A 95 -0.96 -9.46 1.67
N ASN A 96 0.24 -9.77 2.16
CA ASN A 96 0.83 -11.08 1.92
C ASN A 96 0.00 -12.19 2.56
N ILE A 97 -0.53 -11.95 3.74
CA ILE A 97 -1.37 -12.93 4.42
C ILE A 97 -2.65 -13.16 3.62
N SER A 98 -3.28 -12.07 3.18
CA SER A 98 -4.52 -12.19 2.42
C SER A 98 -4.29 -12.91 1.09
N ILE A 99 -3.19 -12.60 0.42
CA ILE A 99 -2.87 -13.25 -0.84
C ILE A 99 -2.66 -14.74 -0.64
N ARG A 100 -2.00 -15.10 0.45
CA ARG A 100 -1.73 -16.50 0.73
C ARG A 100 -3.01 -17.29 0.93
N HIS A 101 -4.03 -16.67 1.50
CA HIS A 101 -5.27 -17.36 1.83
C HIS A 101 -6.38 -17.19 0.80
N ASN A 102 -6.12 -16.45 -0.27
CA ASN A 102 -7.16 -16.22 -1.28
C ASN A 102 -6.56 -16.30 -2.67
N LYS A 103 -6.79 -17.42 -3.33
CA LYS A 103 -6.21 -17.64 -4.64
C LYS A 103 -6.65 -16.65 -5.70
N ASN A 104 -7.88 -16.16 -5.59
CA ASN A 104 -8.37 -15.20 -6.57
C ASN A 104 -7.61 -13.89 -6.47
N ILE A 105 -7.34 -13.43 -5.24
CA ILE A 105 -6.60 -12.21 -5.05
C ILE A 105 -5.17 -12.40 -5.52
N ARG A 106 -4.57 -13.55 -5.16
CA ARG A 106 -3.21 -13.84 -5.55
C ARG A 106 -3.06 -13.84 -7.07
N TYR A 107 -4.01 -14.43 -7.76
CA TYR A 107 -3.98 -14.50 -9.21
C TYR A 107 -3.99 -13.10 -9.82
N LYS A 108 -4.75 -12.17 -9.23
CA LYS A 108 -4.85 -10.83 -9.77
C LYS A 108 -3.68 -9.93 -9.42
N ILE A 109 -3.03 -10.19 -8.30
CA ILE A 109 -1.95 -9.33 -7.82
C ILE A 109 -0.56 -9.86 -8.16
N ASP A 110 -0.45 -11.15 -8.31
CA ASP A 110 0.83 -11.77 -8.58
C ASP A 110 1.40 -11.27 -9.89
N VAL A 111 2.60 -10.77 -9.86
CA VAL A 111 3.23 -10.17 -11.03
C VAL A 111 4.52 -10.85 -11.38
#